data_65fd0412cfe0896cd01043e61769374e
#
_entry.id   65fd0412cfe0896cd01043e61769374e
#
_cell.length_a   1.000
_cell.length_b   1.000
_cell.length_c   1.000
_cell.angle_alpha   90.00
_cell.angle_beta   90.00
_cell.angle_gamma   90.00
#
_symmetry.space_group_name_H-M   'P 1'
#
loop_
_entity.id
_entity.type
_entity.pdbx_description
1 polymer ?
#
loop_
_entity_poly.entity_id
_entity_poly.type
_entity_poly.pdbx_seq_one_letter_code
_entity_poly.pdbx_strand_id
1 'polypeptide(L)'
;IFLNGSLHGLSFKKIRIIFNSILQFAELEKFVDTKVKYFSSGMISRLAFSIAVNIEADILFLDEFGGVGDASFRKKTERVFNDFISRGKTIVHVSHELDTISEYCDRVLLLDKGKQILIDKPDVALASYRRKVQKEEGINLHAFLHNETIRRD
;
A
#
# COMPACT_ATOMS: atom_id res chain seq x y z
N ILE A 1 18.40 -5.87 7.11
CA ILE A 1 17.74 -5.20 8.23
C ILE A 1 18.56 -3.97 8.66
N PHE A 2 19.84 -4.13 9.03
CA PHE A 2 20.67 -3.03 9.55
C PHE A 2 20.75 -1.83 8.60
N LEU A 3 21.12 -2.05 7.34
CA LEU A 3 21.22 -0.97 6.36
C LEU A 3 19.88 -0.24 6.17
N ASN A 4 18.80 -0.97 5.94
CA ASN A 4 17.48 -0.38 5.71
C ASN A 4 16.98 0.36 6.97
N GLY A 5 17.07 -0.28 8.15
CA GLY A 5 16.68 0.38 9.41
C GLY A 5 17.47 1.67 9.70
N SER A 6 18.79 1.68 9.39
CA SER A 6 19.61 2.89 9.55
C SER A 6 19.25 4.00 8.58
N LEU A 7 18.89 3.67 7.33
CA LEU A 7 18.39 4.67 6.37
C LEU A 7 17.09 5.34 6.84
N HIS A 8 16.30 4.63 7.62
CA HIS A 8 15.09 5.15 8.26
C HIS A 8 15.33 5.76 9.67
N GLY A 9 16.58 6.01 10.04
CA GLY A 9 16.93 6.70 11.29
C GLY A 9 17.02 5.82 12.54
N LEU A 10 16.86 4.50 12.42
CA LEU A 10 17.06 3.60 13.57
C LEU A 10 18.54 3.46 13.90
N SER A 11 18.91 3.62 15.19
CA SER A 11 20.27 3.35 15.64
C SER A 11 20.58 1.85 15.59
N PHE A 12 21.88 1.51 15.40
CA PHE A 12 22.32 0.10 15.43
C PHE A 12 21.94 -0.60 16.73
N LYS A 13 21.94 0.11 17.86
CA LYS A 13 21.53 -0.42 19.16
C LYS A 13 20.03 -0.79 19.15
N LYS A 14 19.16 0.09 18.62
CA LYS A 14 17.73 -0.17 18.50
C LYS A 14 17.46 -1.35 17.56
N ILE A 15 18.12 -1.38 16.40
CA ILE A 15 17.99 -2.46 15.44
C ILE A 15 18.34 -3.81 16.04
N ARG A 16 19.43 -3.91 16.81
CA ARG A 16 19.81 -5.16 17.50
C ARG A 16 18.74 -5.65 18.47
N ILE A 17 18.08 -4.73 19.19
CA ILE A 17 17.01 -5.08 20.13
C ILE A 17 15.79 -5.66 19.39
N ILE A 18 15.41 -5.06 18.26
CA ILE A 18 14.19 -5.45 17.52
C ILE A 18 14.46 -6.46 16.40
N PHE A 19 15.71 -6.88 16.18
CA PHE A 19 16.13 -7.73 15.07
C PHE A 19 15.32 -9.03 14.97
N ASN A 20 15.22 -9.75 16.10
CA ASN A 20 14.47 -10.99 16.14
C ASN A 20 12.96 -10.76 15.94
N SER A 21 12.41 -9.68 16.46
CA SER A 21 11.00 -9.34 16.27
C SER A 21 10.69 -9.03 14.81
N ILE A 22 11.62 -8.35 14.09
CA ILE A 22 11.50 -8.11 12.66
C ILE A 22 11.46 -9.43 11.89
N LEU A 23 12.38 -10.35 12.17
CA LEU A 23 12.44 -11.64 11.50
C LEU A 23 11.19 -12.50 11.78
N GLN A 24 10.75 -12.53 13.03
CA GLN A 24 9.56 -13.27 13.44
C GLN A 24 8.29 -12.71 12.80
N PHE A 25 8.16 -11.37 12.72
CA PHE A 25 7.03 -10.75 12.07
C PHE A 25 7.03 -11.06 10.56
N ALA A 26 8.22 -11.00 9.91
CA ALA A 26 8.41 -11.31 8.50
C ALA A 26 8.29 -12.83 8.19
N GLU A 27 8.30 -13.71 9.20
CA GLU A 27 8.36 -15.17 9.07
C GLU A 27 9.63 -15.62 8.32
N LEU A 28 10.76 -15.00 8.65
CA LEU A 28 12.04 -15.21 7.97
C LEU A 28 13.16 -15.70 8.91
N GLU A 29 12.82 -16.21 10.10
CA GLU A 29 13.80 -16.67 11.09
C GLU A 29 14.76 -17.75 10.52
N LYS A 30 14.22 -18.64 9.68
CA LYS A 30 14.99 -19.72 9.05
C LYS A 30 15.90 -19.24 7.93
N PHE A 31 15.76 -17.99 7.50
CA PHE A 31 16.48 -17.40 6.38
C PHE A 31 17.47 -16.33 6.82
N VAL A 32 17.78 -16.22 8.12
CA VAL A 32 18.62 -15.16 8.69
C VAL A 32 20.01 -15.09 8.04
N ASP A 33 20.59 -16.24 7.71
CA ASP A 33 21.92 -16.36 7.09
C ASP A 33 21.87 -16.37 5.55
N THR A 34 20.66 -16.28 4.98
CA THR A 34 20.48 -16.29 3.52
C THR A 34 20.64 -14.87 2.97
N LYS A 35 21.44 -14.73 1.92
CA LYS A 35 21.61 -13.44 1.25
C LYS A 35 20.29 -12.99 0.62
N VAL A 36 19.90 -11.72 0.83
CA VAL A 36 18.62 -11.12 0.34
C VAL A 36 18.44 -11.30 -1.18
N LYS A 37 19.51 -11.36 -1.96
CA LYS A 37 19.44 -11.60 -3.40
C LYS A 37 18.78 -12.94 -3.80
N TYR A 38 18.64 -13.87 -2.86
CA TYR A 38 17.98 -15.16 -3.06
C TYR A 38 16.54 -15.17 -2.51
N PHE A 39 16.07 -14.03 -1.98
CA PHE A 39 14.71 -13.92 -1.48
C PHE A 39 13.71 -13.79 -2.63
N SER A 40 12.54 -14.36 -2.47
CA SER A 40 11.40 -14.08 -3.35
C SER A 40 10.92 -12.64 -3.15
N SER A 41 10.16 -12.10 -4.13
CA SER A 41 9.54 -10.77 -4.00
C SER A 41 8.68 -10.66 -2.74
N GLY A 42 7.90 -11.70 -2.42
CA GLY A 42 7.12 -11.77 -1.19
C GLY A 42 7.95 -11.74 0.09
N MET A 43 9.11 -12.44 0.13
CA MET A 43 10.03 -12.38 1.26
C MET A 43 10.62 -10.97 1.43
N ILE A 44 10.99 -10.32 0.32
CA ILE A 44 11.52 -8.94 0.34
C ILE A 44 10.45 -7.97 0.86
N SER A 45 9.23 -8.05 0.34
CA SER A 45 8.13 -7.19 0.77
C SER A 45 7.77 -7.38 2.24
N ARG A 46 7.70 -8.63 2.72
CA ARG A 46 7.46 -8.94 4.14
C ARG A 46 8.57 -8.39 5.03
N LEU A 47 9.84 -8.54 4.63
CA LEU A 47 10.97 -8.00 5.38
C LEU A 47 10.95 -6.47 5.42
N ALA A 48 10.74 -5.81 4.29
CA ALA A 48 10.69 -4.36 4.19
C ALA A 48 9.56 -3.79 5.07
N PHE A 49 8.37 -4.36 4.99
CA PHE A 49 7.25 -3.99 5.84
C PHE A 49 7.55 -4.18 7.33
N SER A 50 8.14 -5.33 7.70
CA SER A 50 8.50 -5.64 9.09
C SER A 50 9.52 -4.66 9.67
N ILE A 51 10.39 -4.10 8.86
CA ILE A 51 11.30 -3.03 9.28
C ILE A 51 10.53 -1.72 9.45
N ALA A 52 9.72 -1.35 8.45
CA ALA A 52 8.97 -0.09 8.43
C ALA A 52 8.05 0.09 9.63
N VAL A 53 7.35 -0.94 10.05
CA VAL A 53 6.42 -0.88 11.21
C VAL A 53 7.11 -0.71 12.55
N ASN A 54 8.42 -0.91 12.62
CA ASN A 54 9.23 -0.67 13.81
C ASN A 54 9.84 0.73 13.86
N ILE A 55 9.56 1.57 12.86
CA ILE A 55 10.01 2.97 12.82
C ILE A 55 8.99 3.82 13.58
N GLU A 56 9.47 4.63 14.51
CA GLU A 56 8.63 5.58 15.23
C GLU A 56 8.39 6.82 14.36
N ALA A 57 7.42 6.71 13.44
CA ALA A 57 7.01 7.80 12.57
C ALA A 57 5.71 8.44 13.07
N ASP A 58 5.55 9.75 12.88
CA ASP A 58 4.29 10.46 13.13
C ASP A 58 3.38 10.45 11.92
N ILE A 59 3.98 10.36 10.73
CA ILE A 59 3.29 10.28 9.44
C ILE A 59 3.79 9.05 8.69
N LEU A 60 2.89 8.20 8.25
CA LEU A 60 3.18 7.00 7.49
C LEU A 60 2.63 7.14 6.07
N PHE A 61 3.49 6.96 5.08
CA PHE A 61 3.10 6.89 3.68
C PHE A 61 3.07 5.42 3.24
N LEU A 62 1.90 4.98 2.77
CA LEU A 62 1.68 3.63 2.28
C LEU A 62 1.29 3.68 0.81
N ASP A 63 2.12 3.10 -0.03
CA ASP A 63 1.87 2.94 -1.46
C ASP A 63 1.51 1.48 -1.74
N GLU A 64 0.28 1.24 -2.21
CA GLU A 64 -0.28 -0.08 -2.53
C GLU A 64 -0.15 -1.13 -1.42
N PHE A 65 -0.57 -0.78 -0.22
CA PHE A 65 -0.44 -1.59 0.99
C PHE A 65 -1.14 -2.98 0.93
N GLY A 66 -2.20 -3.14 0.14
CA GLY A 66 -3.03 -4.36 0.08
C GLY A 66 -2.34 -5.59 -0.52
N GLY A 67 -1.21 -5.42 -1.22
CA GLY A 67 -0.51 -6.48 -1.96
C GLY A 67 0.63 -7.18 -1.23
N VAL A 68 0.89 -6.87 0.04
CA VAL A 68 2.07 -7.41 0.76
C VAL A 68 1.83 -8.81 1.32
N GLY A 69 2.52 -9.80 0.76
CA GLY A 69 2.53 -11.17 1.27
C GLY A 69 1.28 -12.00 0.92
N ASP A 70 1.12 -13.13 1.61
CA ASP A 70 -0.04 -14.01 1.50
C ASP A 70 -1.20 -13.57 2.42
N ALA A 71 -2.32 -14.29 2.38
CA ALA A 71 -3.51 -14.00 3.19
C ALA A 71 -3.22 -14.00 4.72
N SER A 72 -2.27 -14.81 5.18
CA SER A 72 -1.88 -14.85 6.59
C SER A 72 -1.13 -13.57 6.98
N PHE A 73 -0.18 -13.16 6.16
CA PHE A 73 0.60 -11.94 6.39
C PHE A 73 -0.28 -10.69 6.29
N ARG A 74 -1.24 -10.67 5.38
CA ARG A 74 -2.22 -9.57 5.23
C ARG A 74 -2.96 -9.31 6.55
N LYS A 75 -3.44 -10.34 7.24
CA LYS A 75 -4.08 -10.18 8.56
C LYS A 75 -3.16 -9.57 9.62
N LYS A 76 -1.86 -9.86 9.56
CA LYS A 76 -0.87 -9.22 10.46
C LYS A 76 -0.70 -7.74 10.12
N THR A 77 -0.64 -7.40 8.84
CA THR A 77 -0.50 -6.02 8.38
C THR A 77 -1.73 -5.18 8.73
N GLU A 78 -2.94 -5.71 8.58
CA GLU A 78 -4.20 -5.06 9.00
C GLU A 78 -4.21 -4.73 10.50
N ARG A 79 -3.73 -5.64 11.34
CA ARG A 79 -3.62 -5.39 12.79
C ARG A 79 -2.66 -4.24 13.12
N VAL A 80 -1.53 -4.18 12.44
CA VAL A 80 -0.57 -3.09 12.61
C VAL A 80 -1.16 -1.77 12.15
N PHE A 81 -1.88 -1.78 11.04
CA PHE A 81 -2.57 -0.60 10.52
C PHE A 81 -3.59 -0.06 11.52
N ASN A 82 -4.43 -0.93 12.06
CA ASN A 82 -5.39 -0.58 13.09
C ASN A 82 -4.73 -0.05 14.37
N ASP A 83 -3.58 -0.60 14.76
CA ASP A 83 -2.80 -0.09 15.90
C ASP A 83 -2.27 1.32 15.63
N PHE A 84 -1.77 1.62 14.43
CA PHE A 84 -1.34 2.98 14.06
C PHE A 84 -2.51 3.98 14.11
N ILE A 85 -3.67 3.61 13.56
CA ILE A 85 -4.89 4.45 13.63
C ILE A 85 -5.28 4.70 15.09
N SER A 86 -5.32 3.65 15.91
CA SER A 86 -5.71 3.76 17.32
C SER A 86 -4.77 4.65 18.16
N ARG A 87 -3.51 4.74 17.75
CA ARG A 87 -2.51 5.65 18.36
C ARG A 87 -2.57 7.07 17.82
N GLY A 88 -3.51 7.40 16.94
CA GLY A 88 -3.65 8.73 16.36
C GLY A 88 -2.53 9.12 15.39
N LYS A 89 -1.85 8.15 14.76
CA LYS A 89 -0.84 8.43 13.74
C LYS A 89 -1.50 8.90 12.45
N THR A 90 -0.85 9.79 11.73
CA THR A 90 -1.30 10.22 10.42
C THR A 90 -0.87 9.21 9.36
N ILE A 91 -1.82 8.74 8.56
CA ILE A 91 -1.54 7.78 7.48
C ILE A 91 -1.99 8.41 6.16
N VAL A 92 -1.08 8.42 5.19
CA VAL A 92 -1.37 8.74 3.80
C VAL A 92 -1.30 7.44 3.01
N HIS A 93 -2.46 6.97 2.56
CA HIS A 93 -2.59 5.70 1.87
C HIS A 93 -2.92 5.92 0.39
N VAL A 94 -2.08 5.42 -0.50
CA VAL A 94 -2.33 5.36 -1.94
C VAL A 94 -2.74 3.94 -2.29
N SER A 95 -3.91 3.74 -2.88
CA SER A 95 -4.44 2.43 -3.25
C SER A 95 -5.40 2.53 -4.42
N HIS A 96 -5.49 1.45 -5.18
CA HIS A 96 -6.55 1.21 -6.16
C HIS A 96 -7.66 0.28 -5.59
N GLU A 97 -7.49 -0.24 -4.38
CA GLU A 97 -8.49 -1.05 -3.68
C GLU A 97 -9.50 -0.12 -2.98
N LEU A 98 -10.64 0.13 -3.63
CA LEU A 98 -11.64 1.09 -3.16
C LEU A 98 -12.26 0.71 -1.82
N ASP A 99 -12.35 -0.57 -1.52
CA ASP A 99 -12.91 -1.07 -0.26
C ASP A 99 -11.99 -0.71 0.91
N THR A 100 -10.68 -0.86 0.75
CA THR A 100 -9.68 -0.46 1.75
C THR A 100 -9.72 1.05 2.00
N ILE A 101 -9.87 1.85 0.94
CA ILE A 101 -10.03 3.31 1.08
C ILE A 101 -11.31 3.65 1.85
N SER A 102 -12.41 2.96 1.54
CA SER A 102 -13.71 3.19 2.21
C SER A 102 -13.68 2.84 3.68
N GLU A 103 -12.92 1.79 4.05
CA GLU A 103 -12.88 1.27 5.41
C GLU A 103 -11.94 2.08 6.34
N TYR A 104 -10.79 2.52 5.81
CA TYR A 104 -9.72 3.05 6.67
C TYR A 104 -9.48 4.56 6.52
N CYS A 105 -10.01 5.23 5.51
CA CYS A 105 -9.71 6.63 5.26
C CYS A 105 -10.80 7.56 5.80
N ASP A 106 -10.43 8.60 6.53
CA ASP A 106 -11.33 9.68 6.93
C ASP A 106 -11.61 10.65 5.77
N ARG A 107 -10.63 10.83 4.89
CA ARG A 107 -10.69 11.74 3.73
C ARG A 107 -9.96 11.12 2.55
N VAL A 108 -10.46 11.39 1.35
CA VAL A 108 -9.88 10.91 0.09
C VAL A 108 -9.54 12.09 -0.80
N LEU A 109 -8.29 12.14 -1.26
CA LEU A 109 -7.83 13.03 -2.31
C LEU A 109 -7.93 12.29 -3.66
N LEU A 110 -8.81 12.76 -4.54
CA LEU A 110 -8.89 12.27 -5.92
C LEU A 110 -7.99 13.11 -6.83
N LEU A 111 -7.03 12.42 -7.46
CA LEU A 111 -6.11 13.02 -8.42
C LEU A 111 -6.44 12.54 -9.84
N ASP A 112 -6.29 13.42 -10.81
CA ASP A 112 -6.35 13.10 -12.22
C ASP A 112 -5.30 13.87 -13.01
N LYS A 113 -4.44 13.16 -13.75
CA LYS A 113 -3.37 13.74 -14.55
C LYS A 113 -2.56 14.81 -13.80
N GLY A 114 -2.24 14.51 -12.52
CA GLY A 114 -1.48 15.40 -11.64
C GLY A 114 -2.26 16.60 -11.07
N LYS A 115 -3.58 16.67 -11.31
CA LYS A 115 -4.44 17.74 -10.78
C LYS A 115 -5.37 17.19 -9.71
N GLN A 116 -5.53 17.95 -8.64
CA GLN A 116 -6.54 17.67 -7.63
C GLN A 116 -7.93 17.91 -8.21
N ILE A 117 -8.78 16.89 -8.16
CA ILE A 117 -10.19 16.97 -8.57
C ILE A 117 -11.04 17.35 -7.37
N LEU A 118 -10.87 16.64 -6.26
CA LEU A 118 -11.56 16.94 -5.01
C LEU A 118 -10.81 16.34 -3.81
N ILE A 119 -11.12 16.86 -2.63
CA ILE A 119 -10.82 16.22 -1.34
C ILE A 119 -12.14 16.16 -0.58
N ASP A 120 -12.60 14.94 -0.24
CA ASP A 120 -13.88 14.76 0.47
C ASP A 120 -13.86 13.45 1.26
N LYS A 121 -14.99 13.13 1.90
CA LYS A 121 -15.22 11.84 2.55
C LYS A 121 -15.16 10.71 1.51
N PRO A 122 -14.84 9.48 1.96
CA PRO A 122 -14.67 8.33 1.04
C PRO A 122 -15.87 8.10 0.12
N ASP A 123 -17.09 8.13 0.65
CA ASP A 123 -18.32 7.91 -0.10
C ASP A 123 -18.47 8.88 -1.29
N VAL A 124 -18.23 10.17 -1.06
CA VAL A 124 -18.33 11.22 -2.09
C VAL A 124 -17.22 11.07 -3.13
N ALA A 125 -15.97 10.88 -2.65
CA ALA A 125 -14.81 10.78 -3.53
C ALA A 125 -14.86 9.53 -4.41
N LEU A 126 -15.23 8.38 -3.83
CA LEU A 126 -15.34 7.12 -4.55
C LEU A 126 -16.50 7.13 -5.55
N ALA A 127 -17.62 7.78 -5.23
CA ALA A 127 -18.72 7.99 -6.19
C ALA A 127 -18.25 8.83 -7.38
N SER A 128 -17.46 9.88 -7.15
CA SER A 128 -16.87 10.71 -8.22
C SER A 128 -15.90 9.91 -9.08
N TYR A 129 -15.02 9.11 -8.46
CA TYR A 129 -14.09 8.23 -9.16
C TYR A 129 -14.80 7.22 -10.06
N ARG A 130 -15.81 6.49 -9.53
CA ARG A 130 -16.58 5.50 -10.29
C ARG A 130 -17.28 6.11 -11.51
N ARG A 131 -17.89 7.30 -11.35
CA ARG A 131 -18.52 8.01 -12.49
C ARG A 131 -17.51 8.37 -13.57
N LYS A 132 -16.30 8.73 -13.19
CA LYS A 132 -15.23 9.07 -14.13
C LYS A 132 -14.77 7.85 -14.92
N VAL A 133 -14.48 6.73 -14.23
CA VAL A 133 -14.08 5.47 -14.87
C VAL A 133 -15.14 4.99 -15.86
N GLN A 134 -16.43 4.99 -15.47
CA GLN A 134 -17.53 4.62 -16.36
C GLN A 134 -17.62 5.49 -17.62
N LYS A 135 -17.34 6.80 -17.49
CA LYS A 135 -17.28 7.69 -18.65
C LYS A 135 -16.14 7.34 -19.60
N GLU A 136 -14.95 7.07 -19.05
CA GLU A 136 -13.77 6.73 -19.84
C GLU A 136 -13.93 5.37 -20.54
N GLU A 137 -14.49 4.37 -19.87
CA GLU A 137 -14.81 3.07 -20.45
C GLU A 137 -15.90 3.17 -21.51
N GLY A 138 -16.96 3.95 -21.28
CA GLY A 138 -18.03 4.19 -22.26
C GLY A 138 -17.53 4.91 -23.52
N ILE A 139 -16.58 5.83 -23.39
CA ILE A 139 -15.96 6.51 -24.54
C ILE A 139 -15.10 5.51 -25.32
N ASN A 140 -14.33 4.65 -24.65
CA ASN A 140 -13.50 3.63 -25.30
C ASN A 140 -14.34 2.60 -26.05
N LEU A 141 -15.48 2.16 -25.48
CA LEU A 141 -16.40 1.24 -26.15
C LEU A 141 -17.04 1.86 -27.39
N HIS A 142 -17.43 3.14 -27.34
CA HIS A 142 -17.96 3.88 -28.49
C HIS A 142 -16.92 4.05 -29.61
N ALA A 143 -15.67 4.32 -29.25
CA ALA A 143 -14.58 4.43 -30.23
C ALA A 143 -14.26 3.08 -30.88
N PHE A 144 -14.33 1.98 -30.12
CA PHE A 144 -14.15 0.63 -30.62
C PHE A 144 -15.25 0.22 -31.60
N LEU A 145 -16.51 0.46 -31.26
CA LEU A 145 -17.67 0.15 -32.12
C LEU A 145 -17.68 0.98 -33.40
N HIS A 146 -17.24 2.23 -33.36
CA HIS A 146 -17.11 3.04 -34.57
C HIS A 146 -15.99 2.57 -35.50
N ASN A 147 -14.87 2.07 -34.98
CA ASN A 147 -13.78 1.55 -35.80
C ASN A 147 -14.12 0.19 -36.47
N GLU A 148 -15.00 -0.63 -35.90
CA GLU A 148 -15.45 -1.86 -36.56
C GLU A 148 -16.45 -1.58 -37.70
N THR A 149 -17.23 -0.51 -37.62
CA THR A 149 -18.21 -0.14 -38.64
C THR A 149 -17.55 0.41 -39.92
N ILE A 150 -16.33 0.93 -39.85
CA ILE A 150 -15.56 1.49 -40.98
C ILE A 150 -14.80 0.40 -41.78
N ARG A 151 -14.71 -0.84 -41.28
CA ARG A 151 -13.99 -1.95 -41.95
C ARG A 151 -14.89 -2.91 -42.74
N ARG A 152 -16.13 -2.52 -43.08
CA ARG A 152 -17.05 -3.31 -43.87
C ARG A 152 -17.54 -2.56 -45.13
N ASP A 153 -16.56 -2.02 -45.87
CA ASP A 153 -16.80 -1.64 -47.30
C ASP A 153 -15.62 -2.14 -48.12
#